data_12428278ac27d94d06043e276c861dc2
#
_entry.id   12428278ac27d94d06043e276c861dc2
#
_cell.length_a   1.000
_cell.length_b   1.000
_cell.length_c   1.000
_cell.angle_alpha   90.00
_cell.angle_beta   90.00
_cell.angle_gamma   90.00
#
_symmetry.space_group_name_H-M   'P 1'
#
loop_
_entity.id
_entity.type
_entity.pdbx_description
1 polymer ?
#
loop_
_entity_poly.entity_id
_entity_poly.type
_entity_poly.pdbx_seq_one_letter_code
_entity_poly.pdbx_strand_id
1 'polypeptide(L)'
;MPQSNEILEIAYEQLANFLKKKSQRKTPERFNILQKIVSFNGAFQVGTLHEELKKEKYLLSKATIYNTIHLFEKAGLVECKWYGNKKLYELTIPANLRKLRWYEGNCEIEMNIEEEEKEEIVTFIESKIKKKINRAFFFLEEDC
;
A
#
# COMPACT_ATOMS: atom_id res chain seq x y z
N MET A 1 -8.01 -5.88 12.20
CA MET A 1 -7.18 -5.83 10.99
C MET A 1 -8.04 -6.03 9.76
N PRO A 2 -7.85 -5.22 8.72
CA PRO A 2 -8.55 -5.51 7.48
C PRO A 2 -8.12 -6.88 6.98
N GLN A 3 -9.08 -7.67 6.53
CA GLN A 3 -8.77 -8.98 5.97
C GLN A 3 -8.01 -8.82 4.66
N SER A 4 -7.15 -9.77 4.33
CA SER A 4 -6.33 -9.71 3.11
C SER A 4 -7.17 -9.48 1.85
N ASN A 5 -8.41 -9.92 1.83
CA ASN A 5 -9.32 -9.71 0.70
C ASN A 5 -9.72 -8.24 0.53
N GLU A 6 -9.97 -7.53 1.64
CA GLU A 6 -10.29 -6.10 1.58
C GLU A 6 -9.10 -5.29 1.09
N ILE A 7 -7.91 -5.63 1.56
CA ILE A 7 -6.68 -5.00 1.12
C ILE A 7 -6.48 -5.21 -0.38
N LEU A 8 -6.71 -6.42 -0.84
CA LEU A 8 -6.56 -6.76 -2.25
C LEU A 8 -7.53 -5.99 -3.14
N GLU A 9 -8.80 -5.88 -2.72
CA GLU A 9 -9.80 -5.11 -3.45
C GLU A 9 -9.43 -3.64 -3.56
N ILE A 10 -8.97 -3.04 -2.47
CA ILE A 10 -8.55 -1.64 -2.45
C ILE A 10 -7.32 -1.43 -3.33
N ALA A 11 -6.36 -2.34 -3.25
CA ALA A 11 -5.16 -2.28 -4.07
C ALA A 11 -5.50 -2.40 -5.55
N TYR A 12 -6.39 -3.31 -5.90
CA TYR A 12 -6.87 -3.48 -7.28
C TYR A 12 -7.56 -2.23 -7.80
N GLU A 13 -8.44 -1.65 -6.99
CA GLU A 13 -9.15 -0.44 -7.37
C GLU A 13 -8.18 0.72 -7.58
N GLN A 14 -7.22 0.88 -6.70
CA GLN A 14 -6.21 1.93 -6.82
C GLN A 14 -5.36 1.73 -8.08
N LEU A 15 -4.94 0.51 -8.36
CA LEU A 15 -4.18 0.21 -9.57
C LEU A 15 -5.01 0.51 -10.82
N ALA A 16 -6.26 0.05 -10.85
CA ALA A 16 -7.15 0.29 -11.97
C ALA A 16 -7.34 1.78 -12.24
N ASN A 17 -7.56 2.56 -11.19
CA ASN A 17 -7.73 4.02 -11.30
C ASN A 17 -6.46 4.69 -11.80
N PHE A 18 -5.30 4.27 -11.31
CA PHE A 18 -4.02 4.80 -11.75
C PHE A 18 -3.77 4.50 -13.23
N LEU A 19 -4.00 3.25 -13.67
CA LEU A 19 -3.83 2.86 -15.06
C LEU A 19 -4.77 3.63 -15.99
N LYS A 20 -6.00 3.86 -15.56
CA LYS A 20 -6.97 4.65 -16.29
C LYS A 20 -6.50 6.10 -16.45
N LYS A 21 -6.03 6.72 -15.38
CA LYS A 21 -5.48 8.08 -15.38
C LYS A 21 -4.30 8.23 -16.35
N LYS A 22 -3.45 7.21 -16.43
CA LYS A 22 -2.25 7.23 -17.26
C LYS A 22 -2.50 6.68 -18.67
N SER A 23 -3.75 6.33 -19.00
CA SER A 23 -4.13 5.71 -20.27
C SER A 23 -3.32 4.45 -20.57
N GLN A 24 -3.00 3.68 -19.55
CA GLN A 24 -2.27 2.42 -19.69
C GLN A 24 -3.20 1.23 -19.63
N ARG A 25 -2.77 0.14 -20.26
CA ARG A 25 -3.56 -1.08 -20.29
C ARG A 25 -3.62 -1.78 -18.93
N LYS A 26 -4.79 -2.30 -18.62
CA LYS A 26 -4.95 -3.29 -17.55
C LYS A 26 -4.47 -4.63 -18.08
N THR A 27 -3.38 -5.16 -17.53
CA THR A 27 -2.87 -6.48 -17.90
C THR A 27 -3.05 -7.44 -16.74
N PRO A 28 -3.41 -8.71 -17.01
CA PRO A 28 -3.53 -9.70 -15.93
C PRO A 28 -2.24 -9.86 -15.12
N GLU A 29 -1.09 -9.71 -15.77
CA GLU A 29 0.22 -9.83 -15.13
C GLU A 29 0.39 -8.85 -13.98
N ARG A 30 0.00 -7.59 -14.17
CA ARG A 30 0.10 -6.55 -13.14
C ARG A 30 -0.73 -6.88 -11.93
N PHE A 31 -1.96 -7.34 -12.14
CA PHE A 31 -2.86 -7.72 -11.06
C PHE A 31 -2.40 -8.98 -10.33
N ASN A 32 -1.83 -9.94 -11.05
CA ASN A 32 -1.27 -11.15 -10.46
C ASN A 32 -0.05 -10.83 -9.58
N ILE A 33 0.82 -9.93 -10.03
CA ILE A 33 1.96 -9.49 -9.25
C ILE A 33 1.49 -8.77 -7.99
N LEU A 34 0.49 -7.88 -8.11
CA LEU A 34 -0.07 -7.17 -6.97
C LEU A 34 -0.70 -8.14 -5.96
N GLN A 35 -1.41 -9.13 -6.44
CA GLN A 35 -2.01 -10.15 -5.58
C GLN A 35 -0.94 -10.87 -4.76
N LYS A 36 0.17 -11.23 -5.39
CA LYS A 36 1.29 -11.89 -4.69
C LYS A 36 1.91 -10.96 -3.66
N ILE A 37 2.10 -9.69 -3.98
CA ILE A 37 2.63 -8.70 -3.04
C ILE A 37 1.74 -8.58 -1.81
N VAL A 38 0.44 -8.51 -2.00
CA VAL A 38 -0.52 -8.46 -0.88
C VAL A 38 -0.39 -9.69 0.01
N SER A 39 -0.11 -10.86 -0.58
CA SER A 39 0.00 -12.11 0.17
C SER A 39 1.21 -12.18 1.10
N PHE A 40 2.25 -11.39 0.87
CA PHE A 40 3.44 -11.41 1.72
C PHE A 40 3.21 -10.84 3.11
N ASN A 41 2.22 -9.98 3.26
CA ASN A 41 1.88 -9.38 4.55
C ASN A 41 3.07 -8.70 5.25
N GLY A 42 3.94 -8.05 4.48
CA GLY A 42 5.11 -7.35 4.99
C GLY A 42 6.10 -7.00 3.90
N ALA A 43 7.30 -6.64 4.31
CA ALA A 43 8.36 -6.27 3.37
C ALA A 43 8.89 -7.49 2.61
N PHE A 44 9.26 -7.30 1.36
CA PHE A 44 9.75 -8.37 0.50
C PHE A 44 10.89 -7.88 -0.40
N GLN A 45 11.70 -8.81 -0.85
CA GLN A 45 12.72 -8.58 -1.87
C GLN A 45 12.18 -9.00 -3.24
N VAL A 46 12.65 -8.35 -4.29
CA VAL A 46 12.24 -8.68 -5.67
C VAL A 46 12.56 -10.14 -6.02
N GLY A 47 13.71 -10.63 -5.56
CA GLY A 47 14.09 -12.02 -5.78
C GLY A 47 13.08 -13.01 -5.19
N THR A 48 12.62 -12.75 -3.98
CA THR A 48 11.58 -13.56 -3.33
C THR A 48 10.28 -13.53 -4.11
N LEU A 49 9.86 -12.34 -4.54
CA LEU A 49 8.66 -12.17 -5.35
C LEU A 49 8.78 -12.96 -6.66
N HIS A 50 9.93 -12.89 -7.33
CA HIS A 50 10.18 -13.61 -8.57
C HIS A 50 10.06 -15.12 -8.37
N GLU A 51 10.64 -15.66 -7.31
CA GLU A 51 10.57 -17.08 -7.01
C GLU A 51 9.17 -17.56 -6.67
N GLU A 52 8.45 -16.79 -5.87
CA GLU A 52 7.05 -17.12 -5.50
C GLU A 52 6.13 -17.12 -6.71
N LEU A 53 6.30 -16.16 -7.63
CA LEU A 53 5.53 -16.12 -8.87
C LEU A 53 5.88 -17.31 -9.76
N LYS A 54 7.16 -17.70 -9.80
CA LYS A 54 7.62 -18.86 -10.56
C LYS A 54 7.01 -20.17 -10.06
N LYS A 55 6.86 -20.32 -8.74
CA LYS A 55 6.19 -21.48 -8.14
C LYS A 55 4.73 -21.59 -8.58
N GLU A 56 4.07 -20.48 -8.83
CA GLU A 56 2.70 -20.43 -9.33
C GLU A 56 2.63 -20.46 -10.86
N LYS A 57 3.74 -20.78 -11.52
CA LYS A 57 3.89 -20.88 -12.99
C LYS A 57 3.75 -19.54 -13.71
N TYR A 58 3.92 -18.42 -13.04
CA TYR A 58 4.06 -17.14 -13.69
C TYR A 58 5.52 -16.91 -14.05
N LEU A 59 5.88 -17.27 -15.29
CA LEU A 59 7.26 -17.19 -15.78
C LEU A 59 7.54 -15.78 -16.32
N LEU A 60 7.78 -14.86 -15.40
CA LEU A 60 8.10 -13.48 -15.74
C LEU A 60 9.59 -13.22 -15.56
N SER A 61 10.15 -12.37 -16.42
CA SER A 61 11.54 -11.93 -16.25
C SER A 61 11.66 -11.00 -15.06
N LYS A 62 12.85 -10.93 -14.47
CA LYS A 62 13.12 -9.96 -13.40
C LYS A 62 12.88 -8.52 -13.88
N ALA A 63 13.24 -8.23 -15.13
CA ALA A 63 13.03 -6.90 -15.72
C ALA A 63 11.54 -6.52 -15.73
N THR A 64 10.67 -7.46 -16.11
CA THR A 64 9.22 -7.24 -16.10
C THR A 64 8.73 -6.95 -14.68
N ILE A 65 9.21 -7.71 -13.70
CA ILE A 65 8.84 -7.53 -12.30
C ILE A 65 9.30 -6.17 -11.78
N TYR A 66 10.54 -5.76 -12.05
CA TYR A 66 11.06 -4.44 -11.66
C TYR A 66 10.26 -3.31 -12.29
N ASN A 67 9.95 -3.42 -13.57
CA ASN A 67 9.14 -2.40 -14.26
C ASN A 67 7.75 -2.29 -13.64
N THR A 68 7.15 -3.40 -13.27
CA THR A 68 5.84 -3.41 -12.61
C THR A 68 5.92 -2.80 -11.22
N ILE A 69 6.96 -3.10 -10.45
CA ILE A 69 7.17 -2.52 -9.12
C ILE A 69 7.36 -1.00 -9.23
N HIS A 70 8.12 -0.52 -10.22
CA HIS A 70 8.25 0.92 -10.44
C HIS A 70 6.92 1.58 -10.77
N LEU A 71 6.09 0.90 -11.55
CA LEU A 71 4.73 1.36 -11.81
C LEU A 71 3.92 1.45 -10.50
N PHE A 72 4.03 0.44 -9.66
CA PHE A 72 3.33 0.40 -8.37
C PHE A 72 3.84 1.49 -7.41
N GLU A 73 5.13 1.81 -7.45
CA GLU A 73 5.67 2.94 -6.69
C GLU A 73 5.03 4.26 -7.13
N LYS A 74 4.92 4.47 -8.43
CA LYS A 74 4.27 5.66 -8.99
C LYS A 74 2.79 5.73 -8.64
N ALA A 75 2.15 4.58 -8.56
CA ALA A 75 0.74 4.48 -8.18
C ALA A 75 0.50 4.63 -6.67
N GLY A 76 1.57 4.70 -5.88
CA GLY A 76 1.47 4.78 -4.42
C GLY A 76 1.07 3.47 -3.76
N LEU A 77 1.26 2.34 -4.44
CA LEU A 77 0.92 1.01 -3.93
C LEU A 77 2.03 0.36 -3.12
N VAL A 78 3.28 0.62 -3.49
CA VAL A 78 4.44 0.08 -2.79
C VAL A 78 5.45 1.19 -2.55
N GLU A 79 6.26 1.02 -1.52
CA GLU A 79 7.39 1.90 -1.25
C GLU A 79 8.65 1.07 -1.06
N CYS A 80 9.78 1.68 -1.42
CA CYS A 80 11.08 1.08 -1.25
C CYS A 80 11.66 1.48 0.10
N LYS A 81 12.20 0.50 0.82
CA LYS A 81 12.90 0.74 2.08
C LYS A 81 14.26 0.06 2.04
N TRP A 82 15.27 0.73 2.60
CA TRP A 82 16.61 0.17 2.72
C TRP A 82 16.86 -0.28 4.14
N TYR A 83 17.31 -1.53 4.28
CA TYR A 83 17.77 -2.09 5.55
C TYR A 83 19.23 -2.50 5.38
N GLY A 84 20.15 -1.62 5.77
CA GLY A 84 21.57 -1.79 5.47
C GLY A 84 21.81 -1.79 3.96
N ASN A 85 22.33 -2.87 3.42
CA ASN A 85 22.57 -3.03 1.98
C ASN A 85 21.41 -3.69 1.24
N LYS A 86 20.35 -4.05 1.95
CA LYS A 86 19.21 -4.74 1.35
C LYS A 86 18.10 -3.76 0.98
N LYS A 87 17.66 -3.86 -0.26
CA LYS A 87 16.52 -3.10 -0.77
C LYS A 87 15.27 -3.94 -0.63
N LEU A 88 14.32 -3.45 0.16
CA LEU A 88 13.04 -4.10 0.39
C LEU A 88 11.91 -3.21 -0.13
N TYR A 89 10.83 -3.84 -0.52
CA TYR A 89 9.61 -3.17 -0.90
C TYR A 89 8.50 -3.57 0.04
N GLU A 90 7.61 -2.66 0.31
CA GLU A 90 6.48 -2.92 1.19
C GLU A 90 5.22 -2.28 0.60
N LEU A 91 4.11 -2.99 0.71
CA LEU A 91 2.83 -2.50 0.26
C LEU A 91 2.42 -1.29 1.10
N THR A 92 2.10 -0.20 0.42
CA THR A 92 1.57 1.01 1.04
C THR A 92 0.07 1.05 0.78
N ILE A 93 -0.73 0.75 1.78
CA ILE A 93 -2.17 0.62 1.56
C ILE A 93 -2.86 1.92 1.93
N PRO A 94 -3.46 2.59 0.95
CA PRO A 94 -4.31 3.73 1.23
C PRO A 94 -5.49 3.42 2.14
N ALA A 95 -5.87 2.14 2.25
CA ALA A 95 -6.92 1.71 3.16
C ALA A 95 -6.62 2.09 4.60
N ASN A 96 -5.35 2.00 5.00
CA ASN A 96 -4.95 2.42 6.33
C ASN A 96 -5.09 3.93 6.52
N LEU A 97 -5.18 4.67 5.43
CA LEU A 97 -5.38 6.11 5.44
C LEU A 97 -6.86 6.51 5.56
N ARG A 98 -7.76 5.55 5.37
CA ARG A 98 -9.22 5.77 5.50
C ARG A 98 -9.78 5.26 6.81
N LYS A 99 -8.94 4.64 7.65
CA LYS A 99 -9.37 4.08 8.93
C LYS A 99 -8.65 4.76 10.06
N LEU A 100 -9.42 5.27 11.00
CA LEU A 100 -8.91 5.76 12.25
C LEU A 100 -9.01 4.62 13.25
N ARG A 101 -7.91 4.29 13.90
CA ARG A 101 -7.87 3.25 14.92
C ARG A 101 -7.44 3.86 16.24
N TRP A 102 -8.12 3.49 17.30
CA TRP A 102 -7.70 3.84 18.64
C TRP A 102 -7.96 2.70 19.60
N TYR A 103 -7.33 2.77 20.73
CA TYR A 103 -7.43 1.72 21.73
C TYR A 103 -8.08 2.29 23.00
N GLU A 104 -9.14 1.66 23.44
CA GLU A 104 -9.73 1.91 24.74
C GLU A 104 -9.41 0.71 25.64
N GLY A 105 -8.39 0.84 26.50
CA GLY A 105 -7.89 -0.28 27.25
C GLY A 105 -7.29 -1.33 26.34
N ASN A 106 -7.88 -2.53 26.36
CA ASN A 106 -7.46 -3.64 25.49
C ASN A 106 -8.33 -3.81 24.24
N CYS A 107 -9.26 -2.88 24.01
CA CYS A 107 -10.16 -2.95 22.88
C CYS A 107 -9.65 -2.06 21.74
N GLU A 108 -9.50 -2.65 20.55
CA GLU A 108 -9.20 -1.90 19.33
C GLU A 108 -10.51 -1.45 18.70
N ILE A 109 -10.63 -0.18 18.45
CA ILE A 109 -11.81 0.42 17.79
C ILE A 109 -11.38 1.00 16.46
N GLU A 110 -12.10 0.65 15.41
CA GLU A 110 -11.88 1.18 14.08
C GLU A 110 -13.05 2.04 13.62
N MET A 111 -12.74 3.12 12.92
CA MET A 111 -13.71 4.00 12.32
C MET A 111 -13.25 4.34 10.91
N ASN A 112 -14.17 4.27 9.96
CA ASN A 112 -13.86 4.69 8.59
C ASN A 112 -13.85 6.21 8.53
N ILE A 113 -12.84 6.75 7.85
CA ILE A 113 -12.71 8.19 7.60
C ILE A 113 -12.98 8.43 6.13
N GLU A 114 -13.85 9.40 5.83
CA GLU A 114 -14.06 9.82 4.46
C GLU A 114 -12.82 10.58 3.94
N GLU A 115 -12.64 10.57 2.64
CA GLU A 115 -11.48 11.22 2.01
C GLU A 115 -11.42 12.71 2.34
N GLU A 116 -12.58 13.36 2.39
CA GLU A 116 -12.69 14.78 2.75
C GLU A 116 -12.23 15.05 4.18
N GLU A 117 -12.66 14.21 5.12
CA GLU A 117 -12.25 14.31 6.52
C GLU A 117 -10.75 14.11 6.69
N LYS A 118 -10.18 13.16 5.94
CA LYS A 118 -8.75 12.91 5.93
C LYS A 118 -7.98 14.15 5.47
N GLU A 119 -8.43 14.78 4.38
CA GLU A 119 -7.82 16.00 3.87
C GLU A 119 -7.87 17.14 4.89
N GLU A 120 -8.97 17.29 5.59
CA GLU A 120 -9.11 18.28 6.66
C GLU A 120 -8.12 18.04 7.79
N ILE A 121 -7.97 16.79 8.23
CA ILE A 121 -7.03 16.41 9.28
C ILE A 121 -5.59 16.69 8.84
N VAL A 122 -5.21 16.28 7.64
CA VAL A 122 -3.89 16.53 7.09
C VAL A 122 -3.59 18.02 6.99
N THR A 123 -4.54 18.80 6.47
CA THR A 123 -4.40 20.25 6.34
C THR A 123 -4.21 20.91 7.71
N PHE A 124 -4.96 20.48 8.70
CA PHE A 124 -4.83 20.98 10.07
C PHE A 124 -3.42 20.70 10.61
N ILE A 125 -2.93 19.47 10.46
CA ILE A 125 -1.59 19.11 10.93
C ILE A 125 -0.51 19.89 10.18
N GLU A 126 -0.62 19.99 8.86
CA GLU A 126 0.33 20.76 8.04
C GLU A 126 0.42 22.22 8.50
N SER A 127 -0.71 22.81 8.88
CA SER A 127 -0.75 24.19 9.38
C SER A 127 0.00 24.34 10.70
N LYS A 128 0.00 23.30 11.53
CA LYS A 128 0.70 23.30 12.83
C LYS A 128 2.19 23.07 12.71
N ILE A 129 2.62 22.18 11.85
CA ILE A 129 4.03 21.87 11.68
C ILE A 129 4.72 22.70 10.60
N LYS A 130 3.94 23.43 9.79
CA LYS A 130 4.41 24.27 8.66
C LYS A 130 5.22 23.48 7.62
N LYS A 131 4.82 22.23 7.40
CA LYS A 131 5.43 21.34 6.41
C LYS A 131 4.35 20.61 5.65
N LYS A 132 4.59 20.29 4.38
CA LYS A 132 3.68 19.45 3.63
C LYS A 132 3.86 18.00 4.02
N ILE A 133 2.73 17.29 4.09
CA ILE A 133 2.69 15.88 4.41
C ILE A 133 2.36 15.11 3.12
N ASN A 134 3.27 14.23 2.71
CA ASN A 134 3.02 13.36 1.55
C ASN A 134 2.19 12.14 1.92
N ARG A 135 2.36 11.66 3.15
CA ARG A 135 1.63 10.52 3.69
C ARG A 135 1.34 10.75 5.16
N ALA A 136 0.18 10.32 5.60
CA ALA A 136 -0.21 10.43 6.99
C ALA A 136 -0.77 9.10 7.50
N PHE A 137 -0.27 8.68 8.64
CA PHE A 137 -0.80 7.56 9.42
C PHE A 137 -1.24 8.12 10.77
N PHE A 138 -2.45 7.78 11.18
CA PHE A 138 -3.00 8.30 12.42
C PHE A 138 -3.09 7.19 13.47
N PHE A 139 -2.44 7.42 14.60
CA PHE A 139 -2.56 6.56 15.76
C PHE A 139 -3.04 7.41 16.92
N LEU A 140 -4.13 6.98 17.56
CA LEU A 140 -4.63 7.59 18.76
C LEU A 140 -4.54 6.58 19.89
N GLU A 141 -3.82 6.92 20.94
CA GLU A 141 -3.80 6.13 22.16
C GLU A 141 -4.56 6.94 23.23
N GLU A 142 -5.59 6.33 23.77
CA GLU A 142 -6.34 6.91 24.87
C GLU A 142 -5.96 6.20 26.17
N ASP A 143 -5.56 6.96 27.16
CA ASP A 143 -5.33 6.44 28.51
C ASP A 143 -6.67 6.10 29.15
N CYS A 144 -6.79 4.91 29.65
CA CYS A 144 -7.99 4.47 30.36
C CYS A 144 -8.06 5.04 31.78
#